data_e1109b4da775aa0714f8b2daae3d2bdf
#
_entry.id   e1109b4da775aa0714f8b2daae3d2bdf
#
_cell.length_a   1.000
_cell.length_b   1.000
_cell.length_c   1.000
_cell.angle_alpha   90.00
_cell.angle_beta   90.00
_cell.angle_gamma   90.00
#
_symmetry.space_group_name_H-M   'P 1'
#
loop_
_entity.id
_entity.type
_entity.pdbx_description
1 polymer ?
#
loop_
_entity_poly.entity_id
_entity_poly.type
_entity_poly.pdbx_seq_one_letter_code
_entity_poly.pdbx_strand_id
1 'polypeptide(L)'
;MSRAAVVGLGLLGGSVALGARAGGYDQNASVRERARRLGIETADTLADAVAGADLVVTAVPTADTPALLRELAALAPDAVLTDCASLKRPIVAAAHTLRAGARFVAGHPMAGARGHGVDAASGEIFRGRPWAVVRTARSDDDAVAAVWGFAVSLGARPVLLDAEQHDRAMTWISHLPQAVASALARAAGQSGGASLRDLAGPGLLDTTRLAGQPVALALELAEADPEALAGALDAVAAELEGLSRALRKGDAEAVRALFEEAAAIRASLER
;
A
#
# COMPACT_ATOMS: atom_id res chain seq x y z
N MET A 1 20.00 -11.16 15.24
CA MET A 1 18.98 -10.59 14.33
C MET A 1 18.77 -11.59 13.22
N SER A 2 17.54 -11.92 12.90
CA SER A 2 17.22 -12.79 11.76
C SER A 2 17.69 -12.14 10.47
N ARG A 3 18.29 -12.93 9.57
CA ARG A 3 18.75 -12.46 8.25
C ARG A 3 17.54 -12.26 7.35
N ALA A 4 17.25 -11.00 7.00
CA ALA A 4 16.20 -10.68 6.04
C ALA A 4 16.77 -10.55 4.62
N ALA A 5 15.98 -10.94 3.62
CA ALA A 5 16.23 -10.70 2.21
C ALA A 5 15.02 -10.03 1.56
N VAL A 6 15.25 -9.15 0.58
CA VAL A 6 14.18 -8.40 -0.09
C VAL A 6 14.18 -8.71 -1.58
N VAL A 7 13.01 -9.02 -2.14
CA VAL A 7 12.82 -9.30 -3.56
C VAL A 7 11.88 -8.26 -4.17
N GLY A 8 12.39 -7.54 -5.19
CA GLY A 8 11.78 -6.34 -5.74
C GLY A 8 12.33 -5.10 -5.02
N LEU A 9 13.22 -4.34 -5.68
CA LEU A 9 13.91 -3.17 -5.11
C LEU A 9 13.32 -1.86 -5.65
N GLY A 10 11.98 -1.79 -5.71
CA GLY A 10 11.27 -0.53 -5.96
C GLY A 10 11.30 0.42 -4.75
N LEU A 11 10.35 1.34 -4.68
CA LEU A 11 10.21 2.26 -3.54
C LEU A 11 10.08 1.51 -2.20
N LEU A 12 9.12 0.59 -2.09
CA LEU A 12 8.88 -0.13 -0.83
C LEU A 12 9.99 -1.12 -0.52
N GLY A 13 10.38 -1.97 -1.47
CA GLY A 13 11.42 -2.97 -1.23
C GLY A 13 12.79 -2.36 -0.97
N GLY A 14 13.16 -1.31 -1.70
CA GLY A 14 14.38 -0.54 -1.40
C GLY A 14 14.34 0.10 -0.01
N SER A 15 13.18 0.61 0.41
CA SER A 15 12.99 1.17 1.75
C SER A 15 13.09 0.11 2.85
N VAL A 16 12.52 -1.08 2.62
CA VAL A 16 12.67 -2.24 3.52
C VAL A 16 14.14 -2.62 3.63
N ALA A 17 14.84 -2.75 2.49
CA ALA A 17 16.25 -3.13 2.46
C ALA A 17 17.12 -2.13 3.23
N LEU A 18 16.91 -0.83 3.02
CA LEU A 18 17.62 0.23 3.76
C LEU A 18 17.32 0.22 5.26
N GLY A 19 16.04 0.15 5.62
CA GLY A 19 15.60 0.18 7.02
C GLY A 19 16.04 -1.03 7.82
N ALA A 20 15.99 -2.22 7.21
CA ALA A 20 16.41 -3.48 7.83
C ALA A 20 17.90 -3.77 7.67
N ARG A 21 18.64 -2.98 6.88
CA ARG A 21 20.01 -3.29 6.44
C ARG A 21 20.10 -4.69 5.80
N ALA A 22 19.09 -5.01 4.99
CA ALA A 22 18.96 -6.29 4.32
C ALA A 22 19.52 -6.25 2.91
N GLY A 23 20.05 -7.38 2.44
CA GLY A 23 20.36 -7.58 1.03
C GLY A 23 19.09 -7.81 0.22
N GLY A 24 19.19 -7.70 -1.11
CA GLY A 24 18.04 -7.91 -1.96
C GLY A 24 18.35 -8.27 -3.41
N TYR A 25 17.28 -8.52 -4.15
CA TYR A 25 17.29 -8.83 -5.57
C TYR A 25 16.19 -8.09 -6.31
N ASP A 26 16.48 -7.67 -7.51
CA ASP A 26 15.51 -7.21 -8.50
C ASP A 26 15.85 -7.84 -9.85
N GLN A 27 14.84 -8.25 -10.62
CA GLN A 27 15.08 -8.83 -11.95
C GLN A 27 15.77 -7.83 -12.92
N ASN A 28 15.53 -6.54 -12.72
CA ASN A 28 16.13 -5.49 -13.54
C ASN A 28 17.53 -5.13 -13.02
N ALA A 29 18.56 -5.45 -13.81
CA ALA A 29 19.95 -5.18 -13.47
C ALA A 29 20.21 -3.67 -13.21
N SER A 30 19.52 -2.77 -13.90
CA SER A 30 19.67 -1.33 -13.68
C SER A 30 19.11 -0.87 -12.33
N VAL A 31 18.08 -1.55 -11.81
CA VAL A 31 17.56 -1.32 -10.45
C VAL A 31 18.58 -1.82 -9.43
N ARG A 32 19.15 -3.01 -9.62
CA ARG A 32 20.19 -3.54 -8.72
C ARG A 32 21.40 -2.59 -8.64
N GLU A 33 21.84 -2.06 -9.78
CA GLU A 33 22.95 -1.10 -9.83
C GLU A 33 22.63 0.19 -9.05
N ARG A 34 21.43 0.73 -9.19
CA ARG A 34 20.98 1.90 -8.42
C ARG A 34 20.86 1.60 -6.92
N ALA A 35 20.35 0.43 -6.57
CA ALA A 35 20.26 -0.02 -5.17
C ALA A 35 21.66 -0.13 -4.51
N ARG A 36 22.66 -0.64 -5.23
CA ARG A 36 24.08 -0.67 -4.75
C ARG A 36 24.60 0.72 -4.45
N ARG A 37 24.29 1.71 -5.28
CA ARG A 37 24.70 3.12 -5.03
C ARG A 37 24.07 3.72 -3.79
N LEU A 38 22.91 3.20 -3.37
CA LEU A 38 22.24 3.58 -2.11
C LEU A 38 22.75 2.77 -0.90
N GLY A 39 23.72 1.86 -1.09
CA GLY A 39 24.28 1.04 -0.02
C GLY A 39 23.50 -0.26 0.24
N ILE A 40 22.60 -0.66 -0.65
CA ILE A 40 21.89 -1.94 -0.57
C ILE A 40 22.76 -3.02 -1.24
N GLU A 41 23.14 -4.05 -0.50
CA GLU A 41 23.78 -5.23 -1.09
C GLU A 41 22.80 -5.95 -2.01
N THR A 42 23.22 -6.26 -3.25
CA THR A 42 22.37 -6.96 -4.19
C THR A 42 23.02 -8.22 -4.73
N ALA A 43 22.28 -9.31 -4.74
CA ALA A 43 22.67 -10.54 -5.41
C ALA A 43 22.38 -10.47 -6.92
N ASP A 44 23.09 -11.28 -7.71
CA ASP A 44 22.87 -11.36 -9.15
C ASP A 44 21.79 -12.39 -9.53
N THR A 45 21.50 -13.35 -8.65
CA THR A 45 20.39 -14.31 -8.81
C THR A 45 19.42 -14.25 -7.63
N LEU A 46 18.17 -14.66 -7.88
CA LEU A 46 17.16 -14.76 -6.84
C LEU A 46 17.57 -15.80 -5.77
N ALA A 47 18.12 -16.93 -6.18
CA ALA A 47 18.56 -17.97 -5.27
C ALA A 47 19.64 -17.49 -4.30
N ASP A 48 20.65 -16.76 -4.80
CA ASP A 48 21.73 -16.21 -3.97
C ASP A 48 21.18 -15.16 -2.98
N ALA A 49 20.20 -14.36 -3.40
CA ALA A 49 19.60 -13.33 -2.55
C ALA A 49 18.93 -13.93 -1.30
N VAL A 50 18.24 -15.06 -1.46
CA VAL A 50 17.44 -15.66 -0.40
C VAL A 50 18.14 -16.81 0.33
N ALA A 51 19.34 -17.21 -0.12
CA ALA A 51 20.09 -18.30 0.49
C ALA A 51 20.37 -18.02 1.98
N GLY A 52 19.88 -18.88 2.89
CA GLY A 52 20.06 -18.74 4.34
C GLY A 52 19.33 -17.53 4.96
N ALA A 53 18.32 -16.98 4.30
CA ALA A 53 17.45 -15.97 4.91
C ALA A 53 16.47 -16.64 5.89
N ASP A 54 16.25 -15.98 7.03
CA ASP A 54 15.21 -16.35 8.00
C ASP A 54 13.86 -15.75 7.62
N LEU A 55 13.89 -14.58 6.94
CA LEU A 55 12.72 -13.83 6.49
C LEU A 55 12.95 -13.33 5.06
N VAL A 56 11.99 -13.56 4.17
CA VAL A 56 12.01 -13.03 2.80
C VAL A 56 10.81 -12.10 2.59
N VAL A 57 11.09 -10.88 2.20
CA VAL A 57 10.06 -9.84 1.91
C VAL A 57 9.95 -9.68 0.41
N THR A 58 8.75 -9.89 -0.16
CA THR A 58 8.47 -9.58 -1.56
C THR A 58 7.85 -8.19 -1.69
N ALA A 59 8.39 -7.38 -2.59
CA ALA A 59 7.89 -6.03 -2.88
C ALA A 59 7.79 -5.81 -4.39
N VAL A 60 7.16 -6.76 -5.06
CA VAL A 60 6.85 -6.75 -6.50
C VAL A 60 5.37 -6.39 -6.72
N PRO A 61 4.94 -6.09 -7.95
CA PRO A 61 3.52 -5.87 -8.25
C PRO A 61 2.63 -7.01 -7.75
N THR A 62 1.40 -6.68 -7.33
CA THR A 62 0.45 -7.65 -6.76
C THR A 62 0.23 -8.85 -7.67
N ALA A 63 0.14 -8.62 -8.99
CA ALA A 63 -0.07 -9.68 -9.98
C ALA A 63 1.08 -10.70 -10.05
N ASP A 64 2.32 -10.28 -9.79
CA ASP A 64 3.51 -11.13 -9.87
C ASP A 64 3.77 -11.88 -8.55
N THR A 65 3.25 -11.38 -7.44
CA THR A 65 3.50 -11.91 -6.09
C THR A 65 3.13 -13.39 -5.95
N PRO A 66 1.99 -13.92 -6.45
CA PRO A 66 1.64 -15.32 -6.32
C PRO A 66 2.64 -16.30 -6.96
N ALA A 67 3.15 -15.96 -8.14
CA ALA A 67 4.15 -16.77 -8.83
C ALA A 67 5.48 -16.77 -8.08
N LEU A 68 5.92 -15.59 -7.67
CA LEU A 68 7.16 -15.40 -6.91
C LEU A 68 7.12 -16.11 -5.55
N LEU A 69 6.00 -16.07 -4.82
CA LEU A 69 5.87 -16.79 -3.55
C LEU A 69 6.06 -18.30 -3.69
N ARG A 70 5.57 -18.93 -4.78
CA ARG A 70 5.79 -20.36 -5.04
C ARG A 70 7.28 -20.66 -5.27
N GLU A 71 7.96 -19.83 -6.05
CA GLU A 71 9.38 -19.95 -6.31
C GLU A 71 10.20 -19.79 -5.02
N LEU A 72 9.91 -18.75 -4.24
CA LEU A 72 10.58 -18.48 -2.96
C LEU A 72 10.35 -19.57 -1.92
N ALA A 73 9.16 -20.16 -1.86
CA ALA A 73 8.89 -21.29 -0.99
C ALA A 73 9.72 -22.53 -1.33
N ALA A 74 10.19 -22.67 -2.56
CA ALA A 74 11.11 -23.72 -2.96
C ALA A 74 12.58 -23.36 -2.70
N LEU A 75 12.98 -22.11 -2.97
CA LEU A 75 14.36 -21.63 -2.82
C LEU A 75 14.77 -21.43 -1.36
N ALA A 76 13.85 -20.98 -0.52
CA ALA A 76 14.07 -20.69 0.90
C ALA A 76 13.06 -21.44 1.78
N PRO A 77 13.16 -22.78 1.85
CA PRO A 77 12.14 -23.64 2.47
C PRO A 77 11.94 -23.42 3.96
N ASP A 78 12.93 -22.90 4.65
CA ASP A 78 12.91 -22.68 6.10
C ASP A 78 12.58 -21.22 6.47
N ALA A 79 12.60 -20.31 5.49
CA ALA A 79 12.31 -18.92 5.71
C ALA A 79 10.81 -18.65 5.94
N VAL A 80 10.51 -17.63 6.74
CA VAL A 80 9.20 -17.00 6.74
C VAL A 80 9.12 -16.06 5.53
N LEU A 81 8.08 -16.21 4.73
CA LEU A 81 7.80 -15.32 3.62
C LEU A 81 6.78 -14.25 4.02
N THR A 82 6.94 -13.04 3.54
CA THR A 82 5.95 -11.95 3.64
C THR A 82 5.97 -11.09 2.38
N ASP A 83 4.93 -10.27 2.21
CA ASP A 83 4.81 -9.38 1.05
C ASP A 83 4.49 -7.94 1.43
N CYS A 84 4.57 -7.04 0.45
CA CYS A 84 4.19 -5.63 0.57
C CYS A 84 3.02 -5.26 -0.37
N ALA A 85 2.33 -6.23 -0.98
CA ALA A 85 1.27 -5.98 -1.94
C ALA A 85 0.10 -5.21 -1.33
N SER A 86 -0.56 -4.39 -2.14
CA SER A 86 -1.68 -3.53 -1.71
C SER A 86 -3.00 -4.28 -1.50
N LEU A 87 -3.18 -5.45 -2.13
CA LEU A 87 -4.39 -6.27 -2.04
C LEU A 87 -4.09 -7.57 -1.31
N LYS A 88 -4.95 -7.99 -0.38
CA LYS A 88 -4.70 -9.17 0.44
C LYS A 88 -5.49 -10.40 0.02
N ARG A 89 -6.73 -10.26 -0.43
CA ARG A 89 -7.53 -11.44 -0.85
C ARG A 89 -6.84 -12.32 -1.89
N PRO A 90 -6.31 -11.78 -3.02
CA PRO A 90 -5.62 -12.62 -4.00
C PRO A 90 -4.32 -13.23 -3.46
N ILE A 91 -3.60 -12.53 -2.60
CA ILE A 91 -2.36 -13.01 -1.99
C ILE A 91 -2.64 -14.12 -0.97
N VAL A 92 -3.65 -13.96 -0.12
CA VAL A 92 -4.06 -15.00 0.84
C VAL A 92 -4.59 -16.23 0.11
N ALA A 93 -5.35 -16.05 -0.97
CA ALA A 93 -5.79 -17.15 -1.82
C ALA A 93 -4.60 -17.91 -2.44
N ALA A 94 -3.59 -17.20 -2.91
CA ALA A 94 -2.37 -17.80 -3.44
C ALA A 94 -1.60 -18.63 -2.38
N ALA A 95 -1.67 -18.27 -1.10
CA ALA A 95 -1.01 -19.00 -0.03
C ALA A 95 -1.48 -20.47 0.08
N HIS A 96 -2.72 -20.78 -0.31
CA HIS A 96 -3.23 -22.15 -0.35
C HIS A 96 -2.47 -23.03 -1.36
N THR A 97 -1.88 -22.43 -2.40
CA THR A 97 -1.13 -23.13 -3.46
C THR A 97 0.33 -23.35 -3.10
N LEU A 98 0.82 -22.80 -2.00
CA LEU A 98 2.19 -23.00 -1.57
C LEU A 98 2.40 -24.44 -1.07
N ARG A 99 3.62 -24.95 -1.26
CA ARG A 99 4.01 -26.29 -0.82
C ARG A 99 3.72 -26.52 0.67
N ALA A 100 3.55 -27.76 1.06
CA ALA A 100 3.45 -28.13 2.48
C ALA A 100 4.73 -27.70 3.24
N GLY A 101 4.54 -27.15 4.44
CA GLY A 101 5.62 -26.63 5.27
C GLY A 101 6.10 -25.21 4.91
N ALA A 102 5.64 -24.61 3.81
CA ALA A 102 5.91 -23.19 3.56
C ALA A 102 5.25 -22.32 4.65
N ARG A 103 5.98 -21.29 5.12
CA ARG A 103 5.53 -20.35 6.15
C ARG A 103 5.36 -18.98 5.51
N PHE A 104 4.12 -18.51 5.42
CA PHE A 104 3.80 -17.23 4.79
C PHE A 104 2.79 -16.44 5.62
N VAL A 105 3.11 -15.19 5.88
CA VAL A 105 2.24 -14.20 6.51
C VAL A 105 2.13 -13.02 5.57
N ALA A 106 0.93 -12.70 5.14
CA ALA A 106 0.76 -11.58 4.22
C ALA A 106 0.94 -10.24 4.92
N GLY A 107 1.58 -9.30 4.25
CA GLY A 107 1.90 -7.97 4.77
C GLY A 107 1.44 -6.85 3.83
N HIS A 108 1.23 -5.65 4.39
CA HIS A 108 1.05 -4.44 3.61
C HIS A 108 1.45 -3.21 4.43
N PRO A 109 2.62 -2.60 4.16
CA PRO A 109 3.01 -1.34 4.79
C PRO A 109 2.18 -0.17 4.23
N MET A 110 1.48 0.57 5.11
CA MET A 110 0.76 1.79 4.74
C MET A 110 1.73 2.96 4.57
N ALA A 111 2.64 2.86 3.60
CA ALA A 111 3.69 3.82 3.37
C ALA A 111 3.81 4.17 1.88
N GLY A 112 4.22 5.39 1.61
CA GLY A 112 4.44 5.90 0.26
C GLY A 112 5.24 7.20 0.31
N ALA A 113 5.83 7.59 -0.82
CA ALA A 113 6.59 8.83 -0.97
C ALA A 113 6.16 9.59 -2.24
N ARG A 114 6.59 10.85 -2.34
CA ARG A 114 6.53 11.61 -3.59
C ARG A 114 7.69 11.12 -4.47
N GLY A 115 7.44 10.14 -5.33
CA GLY A 115 8.45 9.52 -6.17
C GLY A 115 8.24 8.02 -6.31
N HIS A 116 9.01 7.39 -7.18
CA HIS A 116 8.89 5.97 -7.51
C HIS A 116 10.25 5.35 -7.75
N GLY A 117 10.29 4.02 -7.67
CA GLY A 117 11.52 3.27 -7.84
C GLY A 117 12.46 3.38 -6.63
N VAL A 118 13.61 2.76 -6.77
CA VAL A 118 14.61 2.66 -5.70
C VAL A 118 15.22 4.01 -5.32
N ASP A 119 15.30 4.95 -6.25
CA ASP A 119 15.89 6.28 -6.00
C ASP A 119 15.06 7.13 -5.01
N ALA A 120 13.78 6.80 -4.82
CA ALA A 120 12.92 7.43 -3.83
C ALA A 120 12.84 6.64 -2.50
N ALA A 121 13.58 5.53 -2.37
CA ALA A 121 13.57 4.69 -1.18
C ALA A 121 14.20 5.38 0.03
N SER A 122 13.62 5.14 1.20
CA SER A 122 14.11 5.65 2.48
C SER A 122 13.80 4.64 3.59
N GLY A 123 14.79 4.31 4.42
CA GLY A 123 14.60 3.42 5.57
C GLY A 123 13.64 3.96 6.64
N GLU A 124 13.32 5.25 6.59
CA GLU A 124 12.45 5.93 7.56
C GLU A 124 10.97 5.98 7.13
N ILE A 125 10.63 5.52 5.91
CA ILE A 125 9.29 5.68 5.33
C ILE A 125 8.20 4.97 6.17
N PHE A 126 8.57 3.95 6.93
CA PHE A 126 7.66 3.12 7.74
C PHE A 126 7.44 3.65 9.16
N ARG A 127 8.28 4.57 9.63
CA ARG A 127 8.25 5.05 11.01
C ARG A 127 6.89 5.63 11.40
N GLY A 128 6.27 5.04 12.43
CA GLY A 128 4.94 5.41 12.93
C GLY A 128 3.78 5.04 12.00
N ARG A 129 4.06 4.45 10.83
CA ARG A 129 3.02 4.06 9.86
C ARG A 129 2.43 2.70 10.19
N PRO A 130 1.14 2.48 9.93
CA PRO A 130 0.56 1.14 10.06
C PRO A 130 1.23 0.16 9.09
N TRP A 131 1.33 -1.10 9.53
CA TRP A 131 1.73 -2.23 8.70
C TRP A 131 0.71 -3.34 8.93
N ALA A 132 -0.13 -3.63 7.94
CA ALA A 132 -1.08 -4.72 8.05
C ALA A 132 -0.32 -6.06 8.07
N VAL A 133 -0.65 -6.90 9.04
CA VAL A 133 -0.20 -8.28 9.17
C VAL A 133 -1.43 -9.15 9.04
N VAL A 134 -1.47 -10.00 8.01
CA VAL A 134 -2.66 -10.78 7.68
C VAL A 134 -2.32 -12.27 7.71
N ARG A 135 -3.02 -13.01 8.56
CA ARG A 135 -2.86 -14.47 8.63
C ARG A 135 -3.32 -15.13 7.32
N THR A 136 -2.63 -16.20 6.95
CA THR A 136 -2.95 -17.06 5.81
C THR A 136 -3.07 -18.51 6.24
N ALA A 137 -3.43 -19.41 5.34
CA ALA A 137 -3.41 -20.85 5.59
C ALA A 137 -1.98 -21.41 5.85
N ARG A 138 -0.95 -20.59 5.68
CA ARG A 138 0.48 -20.93 5.88
C ARG A 138 1.11 -20.14 7.03
N SER A 139 0.31 -19.48 7.86
CA SER A 139 0.79 -18.74 9.02
C SER A 139 0.69 -19.58 10.29
N ASP A 140 1.82 -19.88 10.91
CA ASP A 140 1.90 -20.30 12.31
C ASP A 140 2.15 -19.06 13.21
N ASP A 141 2.05 -19.23 14.52
CA ASP A 141 2.21 -18.11 15.46
C ASP A 141 3.63 -17.54 15.45
N ASP A 142 4.64 -18.38 15.27
CA ASP A 142 6.04 -17.94 15.20
C ASP A 142 6.29 -17.13 13.91
N ALA A 143 5.69 -17.52 12.79
CA ALA A 143 5.77 -16.75 11.55
C ALA A 143 5.10 -15.38 11.69
N VAL A 144 3.92 -15.32 12.33
CA VAL A 144 3.23 -14.06 12.61
C VAL A 144 4.09 -13.19 13.53
N ALA A 145 4.67 -13.75 14.60
CA ALA A 145 5.54 -13.02 15.50
C ALA A 145 6.81 -12.50 14.80
N ALA A 146 7.38 -13.28 13.87
CA ALA A 146 8.55 -12.87 13.07
C ALA A 146 8.23 -11.66 12.19
N VAL A 147 7.13 -11.69 11.43
CA VAL A 147 6.72 -10.56 10.57
C VAL A 147 6.31 -9.35 11.40
N TRP A 148 5.61 -9.55 12.52
CA TRP A 148 5.27 -8.49 13.46
C TRP A 148 6.52 -7.80 14.00
N GLY A 149 7.47 -8.59 14.54
CA GLY A 149 8.74 -8.07 15.07
C GLY A 149 9.56 -7.36 14.01
N PHE A 150 9.55 -7.87 12.78
CA PHE A 150 10.22 -7.22 11.65
C PHE A 150 9.60 -5.85 11.35
N ALA A 151 8.28 -5.73 11.27
CA ALA A 151 7.61 -4.44 11.05
C ALA A 151 7.94 -3.45 12.18
N VAL A 152 7.94 -3.90 13.46
CA VAL A 152 8.34 -3.07 14.61
C VAL A 152 9.80 -2.62 14.48
N SER A 153 10.71 -3.46 14.01
CA SER A 153 12.13 -3.10 13.84
C SER A 153 12.35 -2.00 12.81
N LEU A 154 11.43 -1.86 11.84
CA LEU A 154 11.40 -0.76 10.86
C LEU A 154 10.69 0.50 11.40
N GLY A 155 10.30 0.50 12.68
CA GLY A 155 9.56 1.60 13.30
C GLY A 155 8.09 1.67 12.89
N ALA A 156 7.58 0.68 12.19
CA ALA A 156 6.17 0.60 11.83
C ALA A 156 5.29 0.19 13.02
N ARG A 157 3.99 0.42 12.92
CA ARG A 157 2.98 0.02 13.88
C ARG A 157 2.16 -1.13 13.27
N PRO A 158 2.50 -2.41 13.55
CA PRO A 158 1.79 -3.53 12.98
C PRO A 158 0.35 -3.62 13.50
N VAL A 159 -0.55 -4.05 12.62
CA VAL A 159 -1.98 -4.24 12.89
C VAL A 159 -2.39 -5.61 12.35
N LEU A 160 -2.87 -6.49 13.22
CA LEU A 160 -3.35 -7.82 12.80
C LEU A 160 -4.78 -7.71 12.28
N LEU A 161 -5.00 -8.20 11.06
CA LEU A 161 -6.27 -8.18 10.36
C LEU A 161 -6.48 -9.52 9.63
N ASP A 162 -7.71 -9.84 9.27
CA ASP A 162 -7.97 -10.79 8.21
C ASP A 162 -7.99 -10.10 6.82
N ALA A 163 -7.95 -10.89 5.75
CA ALA A 163 -7.87 -10.36 4.39
C ALA A 163 -9.11 -9.53 4.00
N GLU A 164 -10.29 -9.93 4.48
CA GLU A 164 -11.54 -9.23 4.18
C GLU A 164 -11.60 -7.87 4.90
N GLN A 165 -11.24 -7.85 6.19
CA GLN A 165 -11.12 -6.62 6.97
C GLN A 165 -10.13 -5.64 6.33
N HIS A 166 -8.96 -6.16 5.90
CA HIS A 166 -7.96 -5.37 5.21
C HIS A 166 -8.51 -4.75 3.93
N ASP A 167 -9.02 -5.57 2.99
CA ASP A 167 -9.43 -5.10 1.67
C ASP A 167 -10.66 -4.17 1.76
N ARG A 168 -11.57 -4.41 2.72
CA ARG A 168 -12.66 -3.49 3.04
C ARG A 168 -12.14 -2.13 3.53
N ALA A 169 -11.14 -2.13 4.42
CA ALA A 169 -10.52 -0.88 4.86
C ALA A 169 -9.84 -0.15 3.69
N MET A 170 -9.14 -0.89 2.80
CA MET A 170 -8.46 -0.30 1.64
C MET A 170 -9.43 0.40 0.69
N THR A 171 -10.65 -0.10 0.53
CA THR A 171 -11.69 0.58 -0.26
C THR A 171 -11.88 2.02 0.22
N TRP A 172 -11.97 2.25 1.53
CA TRP A 172 -12.23 3.57 2.11
C TRP A 172 -11.00 4.45 2.27
N ILE A 173 -9.83 3.88 2.58
CA ILE A 173 -8.63 4.67 2.91
C ILE A 173 -7.66 4.84 1.73
N SER A 174 -7.86 4.09 0.65
CA SER A 174 -6.99 4.11 -0.54
C SER A 174 -7.78 4.27 -1.85
N HIS A 175 -8.67 3.30 -2.17
CA HIS A 175 -9.29 3.23 -3.50
C HIS A 175 -10.29 4.38 -3.71
N LEU A 176 -11.18 4.60 -2.76
CA LEU A 176 -12.15 5.70 -2.81
C LEU A 176 -11.48 7.09 -2.86
N PRO A 177 -10.50 7.43 -2.01
CA PRO A 177 -9.75 8.68 -2.13
C PRO A 177 -9.09 8.87 -3.50
N GLN A 178 -8.52 7.82 -4.09
CA GLN A 178 -7.96 7.88 -5.44
C GLN A 178 -9.02 8.23 -6.49
N ALA A 179 -10.17 7.56 -6.45
CA ALA A 179 -11.27 7.77 -7.39
C ALA A 179 -11.88 9.17 -7.24
N VAL A 180 -12.13 9.61 -5.99
CA VAL A 180 -12.70 10.94 -5.69
C VAL A 180 -11.74 12.05 -6.10
N ALA A 181 -10.44 11.94 -5.81
CA ALA A 181 -9.43 12.91 -6.23
C ALA A 181 -9.37 13.03 -7.76
N SER A 182 -9.47 11.91 -8.47
CA SER A 182 -9.49 11.87 -9.95
C SER A 182 -10.75 12.52 -10.52
N ALA A 183 -11.92 12.23 -9.93
CA ALA A 183 -13.18 12.84 -10.33
C ALA A 183 -13.19 14.36 -10.07
N LEU A 184 -12.69 14.81 -8.91
CA LEU A 184 -12.57 16.23 -8.57
C LEU A 184 -11.62 16.95 -9.55
N ALA A 185 -10.44 16.40 -9.83
CA ALA A 185 -9.49 17.00 -10.76
C ALA A 185 -10.10 17.14 -12.16
N ARG A 186 -10.84 16.11 -12.63
CA ARG A 186 -11.52 16.13 -13.92
C ARG A 186 -12.65 17.18 -13.95
N ALA A 187 -13.49 17.21 -12.94
CA ALA A 187 -14.60 18.16 -12.85
C ALA A 187 -14.09 19.62 -12.80
N ALA A 188 -13.06 19.89 -11.99
CA ALA A 188 -12.42 21.19 -11.91
C ALA A 188 -11.80 21.60 -13.26
N GLY A 189 -11.10 20.69 -13.92
CA GLY A 189 -10.50 20.96 -15.24
C GLY A 189 -11.51 21.22 -16.35
N GLN A 190 -12.70 20.64 -16.28
CA GLN A 190 -13.77 20.86 -17.25
C GLN A 190 -14.59 22.13 -16.99
N SER A 191 -14.79 22.50 -15.72
CA SER A 191 -15.72 23.54 -15.31
C SER A 191 -15.06 24.81 -14.76
N GLY A 192 -13.79 24.73 -14.34
CA GLY A 192 -13.07 25.82 -13.65
C GLY A 192 -12.58 26.96 -14.54
N GLY A 193 -12.72 26.82 -15.85
CA GLY A 193 -12.35 27.86 -16.82
C GLY A 193 -10.84 28.14 -16.93
N ALA A 194 -10.49 29.17 -17.67
CA ALA A 194 -9.10 29.53 -17.99
C ALA A 194 -8.29 29.90 -16.74
N SER A 195 -8.93 30.54 -15.75
CA SER A 195 -8.28 31.00 -14.52
C SER A 195 -7.92 29.88 -13.53
N LEU A 196 -8.38 28.63 -13.76
CA LEU A 196 -8.11 27.53 -12.84
C LEU A 196 -6.61 27.31 -12.64
N ARG A 197 -5.82 27.37 -13.70
CA ARG A 197 -4.37 27.17 -13.64
C ARG A 197 -3.67 28.27 -12.84
N ASP A 198 -4.09 29.49 -13.03
CA ASP A 198 -3.43 30.67 -12.44
C ASP A 198 -3.75 30.81 -10.95
N LEU A 199 -4.92 30.28 -10.54
CA LEU A 199 -5.43 30.40 -9.18
C LEU A 199 -5.39 29.11 -8.36
N ALA A 200 -4.97 27.98 -8.94
CA ALA A 200 -4.89 26.68 -8.26
C ALA A 200 -3.90 26.75 -7.09
N GLY A 201 -4.43 26.79 -5.89
CA GLY A 201 -3.67 26.80 -4.64
C GLY A 201 -3.64 25.45 -3.92
N PRO A 202 -3.06 25.39 -2.70
CA PRO A 202 -2.90 24.15 -1.92
C PRO A 202 -4.21 23.37 -1.74
N GLY A 203 -5.33 24.04 -1.53
CA GLY A 203 -6.63 23.39 -1.34
C GLY A 203 -6.99 22.43 -2.48
N LEU A 204 -6.87 22.86 -3.73
CA LEU A 204 -7.12 22.01 -4.89
C LEU A 204 -6.00 21.00 -5.09
N LEU A 205 -4.73 21.43 -5.03
CA LEU A 205 -3.58 20.60 -5.33
C LEU A 205 -3.43 19.45 -4.33
N ASP A 206 -3.63 19.70 -3.03
CA ASP A 206 -3.55 18.66 -2.01
C ASP A 206 -4.71 17.67 -2.10
N THR A 207 -5.94 18.17 -2.34
CA THR A 207 -7.13 17.32 -2.46
C THR A 207 -7.09 16.47 -3.73
N THR A 208 -6.49 16.95 -4.82
CA THR A 208 -6.36 16.20 -6.08
C THR A 208 -5.01 15.50 -6.27
N ARG A 209 -4.15 15.52 -5.26
CA ARG A 209 -2.79 14.95 -5.32
C ARG A 209 -2.75 13.51 -5.82
N LEU A 210 -3.71 12.68 -5.41
CA LEU A 210 -3.80 11.28 -5.82
C LEU A 210 -4.12 11.13 -7.31
N ALA A 211 -4.81 12.06 -7.94
CA ALA A 211 -5.07 12.04 -9.38
C ALA A 211 -3.78 12.06 -10.24
N GLY A 212 -2.65 12.48 -9.67
CA GLY A 212 -1.34 12.46 -10.32
C GLY A 212 -0.60 11.11 -10.22
N GLN A 213 -1.19 10.09 -9.63
CA GLN A 213 -0.59 8.74 -9.58
C GLN A 213 -0.57 8.07 -10.96
N PRO A 214 0.35 7.10 -11.20
CA PRO A 214 0.35 6.32 -12.43
C PRO A 214 -1.01 5.67 -12.71
N VAL A 215 -1.49 5.77 -13.95
CA VAL A 215 -2.79 5.22 -14.36
C VAL A 215 -2.88 3.71 -14.09
N ALA A 216 -1.78 2.97 -14.28
CA ALA A 216 -1.76 1.53 -14.00
C ALA A 216 -2.08 1.22 -12.51
N LEU A 217 -1.55 2.01 -11.57
CA LEU A 217 -1.88 1.87 -10.15
C LEU A 217 -3.35 2.21 -9.89
N ALA A 218 -3.86 3.29 -10.48
CA ALA A 218 -5.26 3.68 -10.30
C ALA A 218 -6.23 2.60 -10.84
N LEU A 219 -5.88 1.95 -11.95
CA LEU A 219 -6.64 0.82 -12.50
C LEU A 219 -6.59 -0.41 -11.59
N GLU A 220 -5.39 -0.79 -11.10
CA GLU A 220 -5.25 -1.90 -10.13
C GLU A 220 -6.15 -1.69 -8.90
N LEU A 221 -6.17 -0.47 -8.35
CA LEU A 221 -7.03 -0.14 -7.21
C LEU A 221 -8.53 -0.20 -7.55
N ALA A 222 -8.92 0.26 -8.74
CA ALA A 222 -10.32 0.24 -9.17
C ALA A 222 -10.82 -1.19 -9.47
N GLU A 223 -9.96 -2.05 -9.97
CA GLU A 223 -10.27 -3.43 -10.32
C GLU A 223 -10.18 -4.40 -9.13
N ALA A 224 -9.64 -3.95 -8.00
CA ALA A 224 -9.46 -4.75 -6.80
C ALA A 224 -10.77 -5.31 -6.23
N ASP A 225 -11.77 -4.46 -6.12
CA ASP A 225 -13.15 -4.78 -5.74
C ASP A 225 -14.07 -3.71 -6.33
N PRO A 226 -14.49 -3.85 -7.60
CA PRO A 226 -15.29 -2.85 -8.29
C PRO A 226 -16.64 -2.57 -7.59
N GLU A 227 -17.28 -3.60 -7.06
CA GLU A 227 -18.58 -3.48 -6.38
C GLU A 227 -18.44 -2.70 -5.05
N ALA A 228 -17.42 -3.02 -4.25
CA ALA A 228 -17.18 -2.29 -3.00
C ALA A 228 -16.81 -0.83 -3.27
N LEU A 229 -16.01 -0.57 -4.31
CA LEU A 229 -15.64 0.79 -4.71
C LEU A 229 -16.86 1.56 -5.25
N ALA A 230 -17.69 0.93 -6.09
CA ALA A 230 -18.91 1.55 -6.59
C ALA A 230 -19.84 1.93 -5.44
N GLY A 231 -20.09 1.02 -4.49
CA GLY A 231 -20.90 1.33 -3.32
C GLY A 231 -20.34 2.46 -2.45
N ALA A 232 -19.02 2.54 -2.29
CA ALA A 232 -18.37 3.63 -1.57
C ALA A 232 -18.49 4.97 -2.32
N LEU A 233 -18.40 4.96 -3.65
CA LEU A 233 -18.62 6.14 -4.49
C LEU A 233 -20.08 6.62 -4.42
N ASP A 234 -21.05 5.71 -4.41
CA ASP A 234 -22.48 6.04 -4.25
C ASP A 234 -22.73 6.72 -2.90
N ALA A 235 -22.08 6.25 -1.83
CA ALA A 235 -22.19 6.87 -0.51
C ALA A 235 -21.64 8.33 -0.54
N VAL A 236 -20.48 8.57 -1.14
CA VAL A 236 -19.93 9.94 -1.29
C VAL A 236 -20.83 10.81 -2.16
N ALA A 237 -21.37 10.25 -3.25
CA ALA A 237 -22.28 10.97 -4.13
C ALA A 237 -23.55 11.42 -3.38
N ALA A 238 -24.12 10.56 -2.53
CA ALA A 238 -25.28 10.90 -1.70
C ALA A 238 -25.01 12.06 -0.73
N GLU A 239 -23.81 12.09 -0.09
CA GLU A 239 -23.37 13.20 0.77
C GLU A 239 -23.27 14.53 -0.02
N LEU A 240 -22.63 14.48 -1.20
CA LEU A 240 -22.50 15.65 -2.06
C LEU A 240 -23.86 16.17 -2.58
N GLU A 241 -24.79 15.28 -2.90
CA GLU A 241 -26.16 15.65 -3.27
C GLU A 241 -26.92 16.26 -2.09
N GLY A 242 -26.74 15.71 -0.88
CA GLY A 242 -27.30 16.25 0.36
C GLY A 242 -26.86 17.69 0.60
N LEU A 243 -25.57 17.92 0.54
CA LEU A 243 -24.95 19.25 0.68
C LEU A 243 -25.49 20.22 -0.41
N SER A 244 -25.53 19.77 -1.66
CA SER A 244 -26.05 20.57 -2.78
C SER A 244 -27.51 20.98 -2.56
N ARG A 245 -28.36 20.07 -2.07
CA ARG A 245 -29.76 20.36 -1.75
C ARG A 245 -29.89 21.37 -0.62
N ALA A 246 -29.12 21.22 0.46
CA ALA A 246 -29.10 22.16 1.58
C ALA A 246 -28.71 23.58 1.16
N LEU A 247 -27.65 23.70 0.36
CA LEU A 247 -27.18 24.98 -0.18
C LEU A 247 -28.25 25.68 -1.05
N ARG A 248 -28.92 24.93 -1.94
CA ARG A 248 -30.00 25.48 -2.81
C ARG A 248 -31.23 25.95 -2.02
N LYS A 249 -31.48 25.32 -0.86
CA LYS A 249 -32.58 25.69 0.03
C LYS A 249 -32.22 26.83 1.00
N GLY A 250 -30.95 27.23 1.08
CA GLY A 250 -30.47 28.16 2.09
C GLY A 250 -30.48 27.61 3.51
N ASP A 251 -30.45 26.26 3.67
CA ASP A 251 -30.44 25.57 4.96
C ASP A 251 -29.05 25.62 5.60
N ALA A 252 -28.77 26.74 6.25
CA ALA A 252 -27.47 26.98 6.88
C ALA A 252 -27.20 26.05 8.05
N GLU A 253 -28.24 25.54 8.73
CA GLU A 253 -28.09 24.62 9.85
C GLU A 253 -27.63 23.23 9.37
N ALA A 254 -28.27 22.67 8.33
CA ALA A 254 -27.84 21.42 7.72
C ALA A 254 -26.42 21.50 7.14
N VAL A 255 -26.05 22.61 6.49
CA VAL A 255 -24.69 22.84 5.98
C VAL A 255 -23.67 22.88 7.12
N ARG A 256 -23.98 23.57 8.23
CA ARG A 256 -23.12 23.65 9.41
C ARG A 256 -22.91 22.28 10.03
N ALA A 257 -23.98 21.53 10.26
CA ALA A 257 -23.96 20.20 10.88
C ALA A 257 -23.04 19.23 10.10
N LEU A 258 -23.13 19.22 8.77
CA LEU A 258 -22.27 18.40 7.92
C LEU A 258 -20.78 18.72 8.12
N PHE A 259 -20.42 20.00 8.12
CA PHE A 259 -19.00 20.39 8.27
C PHE A 259 -18.48 20.14 9.69
N GLU A 260 -19.30 20.33 10.72
CA GLU A 260 -18.92 20.05 12.13
C GLU A 260 -18.68 18.54 12.33
N GLU A 261 -19.56 17.69 11.80
CA GLU A 261 -19.40 16.24 11.85
C GLU A 261 -18.15 15.77 11.09
N ALA A 262 -17.96 16.26 9.87
CA ALA A 262 -16.78 15.96 9.08
C ALA A 262 -15.47 16.36 9.80
N ALA A 263 -15.43 17.52 10.43
CA ALA A 263 -14.30 17.99 11.21
C ALA A 263 -14.02 17.09 12.43
N ALA A 264 -15.07 16.66 13.14
CA ALA A 264 -14.96 15.76 14.28
C ALA A 264 -14.41 14.37 13.87
N ILE A 265 -14.91 13.82 12.76
CA ILE A 265 -14.40 12.55 12.19
C ILE A 265 -12.92 12.71 11.81
N ARG A 266 -12.57 13.79 11.09
CA ARG A 266 -11.18 14.04 10.67
C ARG A 266 -10.22 14.12 11.85
N ALA A 267 -10.62 14.79 12.94
CA ALA A 267 -9.82 14.89 14.17
C ALA A 267 -9.62 13.52 14.85
N SER A 268 -10.59 12.63 14.75
CA SER A 268 -10.47 11.27 15.31
C SER A 268 -9.47 10.38 14.58
N LEU A 269 -9.22 10.64 13.29
CA LEU A 269 -8.26 9.88 12.47
C LEU A 269 -6.79 10.26 12.70
N GLU A 270 -6.52 11.37 13.39
CA GLU A 270 -5.17 11.86 13.70
C GLU A 270 -4.61 11.34 15.05
N ARG A 271 -5.39 10.57 15.79
CA ARG A 271 -5.03 10.05 17.15
C ARG A 271 -4.27 8.71 17.11
#